data_1d30fa7687e6029929a5a10581c4f7cf
#
_entry.id   1d30fa7687e6029929a5a10581c4f7cf
#
_cell.length_a   1.000
_cell.length_b   1.000
_cell.length_c   1.000
_cell.angle_alpha   90.00
_cell.angle_beta   90.00
_cell.angle_gamma   90.00
#
_symmetry.space_group_name_H-M   'P 1'
#
loop_
_entity.id
_entity.type
_entity.pdbx_description
1 polymer ?
#
loop_
_entity_poly.entity_id
_entity_poly.type
_entity_poly.pdbx_seq_one_letter_code
_entity_poly.pdbx_strand_id
1 'polypeptide(L)'
;AAEEQTAVLEAKRMTSNNDFGMLNDYYTTYIGSRLERQQNRDASLSYSVSKEYDDLRILFEICRQKEIEPLFVHVPLHGRWSDYTGFAADRRAEYYENVRRIAEEYGIRTLDLTGYEYEEYFMCDTMHLGWKGWLAFDRAIIDYYYDL
;
A
#
# COMPACT_ATOMS: atom_id res chain seq x y z
N ALA A 1 -11.69 -5.61 -18.11
CA ALA A 1 -10.72 -5.92 -19.19
C ALA A 1 -10.27 -4.68 -19.98
N ALA A 2 -11.18 -3.89 -20.60
CA ALA A 2 -10.78 -2.71 -21.39
C ALA A 2 -10.16 -1.60 -20.54
N GLU A 3 -10.74 -1.26 -19.40
CA GLU A 3 -10.22 -0.27 -18.45
C GLU A 3 -8.84 -0.67 -17.93
N GLU A 4 -8.64 -1.92 -17.64
CA GLU A 4 -7.38 -2.46 -17.14
C GLU A 4 -6.28 -2.39 -18.22
N GLN A 5 -6.61 -2.68 -19.48
CA GLN A 5 -5.66 -2.51 -20.59
C GLN A 5 -5.26 -1.04 -20.76
N THR A 6 -6.21 -0.12 -20.67
CA THR A 6 -5.94 1.32 -20.74
C THR A 6 -5.03 1.76 -19.55
N ALA A 7 -5.34 1.31 -18.34
CA ALA A 7 -4.55 1.58 -17.15
C ALA A 7 -3.09 1.08 -17.30
N VAL A 8 -2.89 -0.13 -17.84
CA VAL A 8 -1.55 -0.70 -18.08
C VAL A 8 -0.77 0.09 -19.14
N LEU A 9 -1.44 0.49 -20.23
CA LEU A 9 -0.78 1.29 -21.27
C LEU A 9 -0.31 2.65 -20.75
N GLU A 10 -1.15 3.33 -20.00
CA GLU A 10 -0.82 4.60 -19.40
C GLU A 10 0.29 4.46 -18.35
N ALA A 11 0.18 3.45 -17.49
CA ALA A 11 1.22 3.15 -16.51
C ALA A 11 2.59 2.92 -17.16
N LYS A 12 2.68 2.11 -18.21
CA LYS A 12 3.93 1.88 -18.97
C LYS A 12 4.54 3.17 -19.48
N ARG A 13 3.72 4.08 -19.99
CA ARG A 13 4.19 5.37 -20.50
C ARG A 13 4.75 6.25 -19.38
N MET A 14 4.10 6.24 -18.22
CA MET A 14 4.42 7.13 -17.10
C MET A 14 5.51 6.60 -16.16
N THR A 15 5.94 5.34 -16.32
CA THR A 15 6.92 4.68 -15.42
C THR A 15 8.13 4.12 -16.17
N SER A 16 8.43 4.66 -17.36
CA SER A 16 9.39 4.08 -18.31
C SER A 16 10.87 4.33 -18.00
N ASN A 17 11.20 5.19 -17.03
CA ASN A 17 12.56 5.61 -16.73
C ASN A 17 13.20 4.91 -15.52
N ASN A 18 12.55 3.90 -14.96
CA ASN A 18 13.06 3.17 -13.81
C ASN A 18 12.56 1.72 -13.76
N ASP A 19 13.30 0.85 -13.07
CA ASP A 19 13.00 -0.58 -12.96
C ASP A 19 11.95 -0.90 -11.87
N PHE A 20 11.56 0.09 -11.06
CA PHE A 20 10.56 -0.09 -10.01
C PHE A 20 9.13 0.05 -10.51
N GLY A 21 8.90 0.65 -11.68
CA GLY A 21 7.57 0.97 -12.18
C GLY A 21 6.95 2.17 -11.46
N MET A 22 7.78 3.05 -10.89
CA MET A 22 7.34 4.29 -10.27
C MET A 22 7.18 5.40 -11.31
N LEU A 23 6.32 6.38 -11.01
CA LEU A 23 6.14 7.58 -11.82
C LEU A 23 7.47 8.21 -12.18
N ASN A 24 7.67 8.53 -13.46
CA ASN A 24 8.89 9.10 -14.01
C ASN A 24 9.33 10.37 -13.26
N ASP A 25 8.41 11.27 -12.99
CA ASP A 25 8.68 12.53 -12.31
C ASP A 25 9.03 12.31 -10.84
N TYR A 26 8.31 11.41 -10.17
CA TYR A 26 8.61 11.03 -8.79
C TYR A 26 10.01 10.43 -8.68
N TYR A 27 10.31 9.44 -9.53
CA TYR A 27 11.61 8.79 -9.55
C TYR A 27 12.75 9.80 -9.81
N THR A 28 12.60 10.64 -10.84
CA THR A 28 13.61 11.64 -11.20
C THR A 28 13.86 12.63 -10.06
N THR A 29 12.79 13.09 -9.41
CA THR A 29 12.87 14.12 -8.38
C THR A 29 13.41 13.60 -7.05
N TYR A 30 12.98 12.42 -6.62
CA TYR A 30 13.19 11.97 -5.24
C TYR A 30 14.17 10.81 -5.10
N ILE A 31 14.35 9.98 -6.17
CA ILE A 31 15.10 8.73 -6.07
C ILE A 31 16.35 8.73 -6.95
N GLY A 32 16.23 9.00 -8.24
CA GLY A 32 17.24 8.72 -9.26
C GLY A 32 18.67 9.09 -8.88
N SER A 33 18.91 10.35 -8.52
CA SER A 33 20.25 10.84 -8.12
C SER A 33 20.73 10.33 -6.77
N ARG A 34 19.88 9.65 -6.01
CA ARG A 34 20.15 9.15 -4.65
C ARG A 34 19.95 7.64 -4.53
N LEU A 35 19.71 6.95 -5.63
CA LEU A 35 19.33 5.54 -5.64
C LEU A 35 20.31 4.68 -4.84
N GLU A 36 21.60 4.79 -5.10
CA GLU A 36 22.63 4.00 -4.40
C GLU A 36 22.58 4.19 -2.86
N ARG A 37 22.25 5.39 -2.39
CA ARG A 37 22.14 5.69 -0.95
C ARG A 37 20.89 5.10 -0.30
N GLN A 38 19.93 4.67 -1.10
CA GLN A 38 18.70 4.03 -0.61
C GLN A 38 18.90 2.52 -0.42
N GLN A 39 19.91 1.93 -1.04
CA GLN A 39 20.15 0.50 -0.94
C GLN A 39 20.43 0.10 0.52
N ASN A 40 19.65 -0.86 1.03
CA ASN A 40 19.72 -1.37 2.40
C ASN A 40 19.52 -0.30 3.52
N ARG A 41 19.04 0.90 3.19
CA ARG A 41 18.78 1.96 4.18
C ARG A 41 17.85 1.48 5.31
N ASP A 42 16.86 0.67 4.96
CA ASP A 42 15.80 0.20 5.85
C ASP A 42 16.06 -1.23 6.38
N ALA A 43 17.33 -1.72 6.28
CA ALA A 43 17.69 -3.07 6.66
C ALA A 43 17.46 -3.40 8.15
N SER A 44 17.45 -2.41 9.02
CA SER A 44 17.11 -2.56 10.44
C SER A 44 15.68 -2.17 10.80
N LEU A 45 14.86 -1.74 9.80
CA LEU A 45 13.50 -1.29 10.03
C LEU A 45 12.63 -2.46 10.51
N SER A 46 11.85 -2.25 11.57
CA SER A 46 10.89 -3.20 12.12
C SER A 46 9.68 -2.44 12.66
N TYR A 47 8.52 -3.00 12.43
CA TYR A 47 7.24 -2.56 12.99
C TYR A 47 6.60 -3.66 13.86
N SER A 48 7.43 -4.50 14.51
CA SER A 48 6.93 -5.45 15.52
C SER A 48 6.25 -4.74 16.68
N VAL A 49 6.73 -3.53 17.02
CA VAL A 49 6.11 -2.61 17.99
C VAL A 49 6.07 -1.22 17.37
N SER A 50 4.92 -0.58 17.40
CA SER A 50 4.73 0.80 16.93
C SER A 50 3.66 1.52 17.75
N LYS A 51 3.87 2.81 18.00
CA LYS A 51 2.84 3.66 18.66
C LYS A 51 1.63 3.88 17.78
N GLU A 52 1.81 3.84 16.47
CA GLU A 52 0.74 3.97 15.49
C GLU A 52 -0.30 2.84 15.61
N TYR A 53 0.06 1.70 16.16
CA TYR A 53 -0.89 0.63 16.48
C TYR A 53 -1.87 1.03 17.60
N ASP A 54 -1.40 1.79 18.59
CA ASP A 54 -2.26 2.31 19.65
C ASP A 54 -3.15 3.44 19.11
N ASP A 55 -2.61 4.30 18.24
CA ASP A 55 -3.36 5.35 17.56
C ASP A 55 -4.47 4.76 16.67
N LEU A 56 -4.18 3.66 15.96
CA LEU A 56 -5.18 2.95 15.16
C LEU A 56 -6.29 2.36 16.05
N ARG A 57 -5.96 1.79 17.20
CA ARG A 57 -6.95 1.31 18.18
C ARG A 57 -7.82 2.44 18.71
N ILE A 58 -7.23 3.60 19.04
CA ILE A 58 -7.95 4.79 19.47
C ILE A 58 -8.93 5.24 18.38
N LEU A 59 -8.49 5.27 17.13
CA LEU A 59 -9.36 5.63 15.99
C LEU A 59 -10.56 4.69 15.87
N PHE A 60 -10.35 3.39 15.94
CA PHE A 60 -11.43 2.41 15.85
C PHE A 60 -12.37 2.47 17.07
N GLU A 61 -11.82 2.73 18.26
CA GLU A 61 -12.64 2.96 19.46
C GLU A 61 -13.51 4.21 19.33
N ILE A 62 -12.99 5.30 18.74
CA ILE A 62 -13.81 6.50 18.46
C ILE A 62 -14.93 6.18 17.46
N CYS A 63 -14.63 5.42 16.39
CA CYS A 63 -15.64 4.98 15.43
C CYS A 63 -16.74 4.19 16.15
N ARG A 64 -16.38 3.24 17.00
CA ARG A 64 -17.30 2.43 17.79
C ARG A 64 -18.19 3.29 18.70
N GLN A 65 -17.61 4.26 19.43
CA GLN A 65 -18.35 5.17 20.33
C GLN A 65 -19.28 6.12 19.59
N LYS A 66 -18.97 6.44 18.33
CA LYS A 66 -19.76 7.32 17.48
C LYS A 66 -20.71 6.58 16.56
N GLU A 67 -20.80 5.25 16.69
CA GLU A 67 -21.62 4.40 15.82
C GLU A 67 -21.29 4.60 14.32
N ILE A 68 -20.00 4.82 14.00
CA ILE A 68 -19.48 4.92 12.63
C ILE A 68 -19.00 3.53 12.21
N GLU A 69 -19.46 3.07 11.06
CA GLU A 69 -19.01 1.85 10.42
C GLU A 69 -17.97 2.19 9.32
N PRO A 70 -16.67 2.23 9.64
CA PRO A 70 -15.66 2.58 8.65
C PRO A 70 -15.34 1.40 7.74
N LEU A 71 -14.99 1.68 6.49
CA LEU A 71 -14.21 0.76 5.66
C LEU A 71 -12.74 1.08 5.84
N PHE A 72 -11.98 0.14 6.41
CA PHE A 72 -10.54 0.26 6.51
C PHE A 72 -9.87 -0.30 5.24
N VAL A 73 -9.07 0.52 4.57
CA VAL A 73 -8.34 0.10 3.37
C VAL A 73 -6.86 -0.08 3.71
N HIS A 74 -6.39 -1.32 3.69
CA HIS A 74 -5.00 -1.66 3.96
C HIS A 74 -4.24 -1.78 2.64
N VAL A 75 -3.52 -0.72 2.27
CA VAL A 75 -2.73 -0.67 1.03
C VAL A 75 -1.36 -1.34 1.23
N PRO A 76 -0.79 -1.97 0.18
CA PRO A 76 0.55 -2.54 0.27
C PRO A 76 1.63 -1.46 0.30
N LEU A 77 2.81 -1.83 0.79
CA LEU A 77 4.04 -1.14 0.45
C LEU A 77 4.49 -1.56 -0.97
N HIS A 78 5.36 -0.78 -1.58
CA HIS A 78 5.92 -1.16 -2.88
C HIS A 78 6.99 -2.25 -2.69
N GLY A 79 6.68 -3.52 -3.00
CA GLY A 79 7.52 -4.69 -2.68
C GLY A 79 8.93 -4.59 -3.21
N ARG A 80 9.11 -4.34 -4.54
CA ARG A 80 10.45 -4.21 -5.17
C ARG A 80 11.28 -3.08 -4.55
N TRP A 81 10.64 -1.97 -4.20
CA TRP A 81 11.33 -0.87 -3.53
C TRP A 81 11.72 -1.23 -2.11
N SER A 82 10.83 -1.84 -1.37
CA SER A 82 11.10 -2.31 0.00
C SER A 82 12.25 -3.31 0.04
N ASP A 83 12.33 -4.24 -0.92
CA ASP A 83 13.45 -5.17 -1.06
C ASP A 83 14.75 -4.44 -1.34
N TYR A 84 14.74 -3.44 -2.25
CA TYR A 84 15.91 -2.64 -2.56
C TYR A 84 16.43 -1.85 -1.36
N THR A 85 15.52 -1.27 -0.56
CA THR A 85 15.88 -0.54 0.65
C THR A 85 16.20 -1.45 1.84
N GLY A 86 15.99 -2.77 1.70
CA GLY A 86 16.33 -3.76 2.72
C GLY A 86 15.24 -3.98 3.78
N PHE A 87 14.04 -3.43 3.60
CA PHE A 87 12.92 -3.76 4.48
C PHE A 87 12.40 -5.16 4.14
N ALA A 88 12.88 -6.16 4.86
CA ALA A 88 12.70 -7.57 4.56
C ALA A 88 11.23 -8.01 4.52
N ALA A 89 10.91 -8.96 3.62
CA ALA A 89 9.54 -9.41 3.36
C ALA A 89 8.85 -10.01 4.60
N ASP A 90 9.58 -10.73 5.45
CA ASP A 90 9.07 -11.29 6.71
C ASP A 90 8.64 -10.19 7.70
N ARG A 91 9.41 -9.11 7.79
CA ARG A 91 9.07 -7.95 8.64
C ARG A 91 7.92 -7.13 8.09
N ARG A 92 7.77 -7.06 6.76
CA ARG A 92 6.58 -6.47 6.13
C ARG A 92 5.33 -7.30 6.41
N ALA A 93 5.46 -8.63 6.29
CA ALA A 93 4.37 -9.54 6.62
C ALA A 93 3.93 -9.42 8.09
N GLU A 94 4.86 -9.29 9.04
CA GLU A 94 4.57 -9.02 10.45
C GLU A 94 3.82 -7.70 10.63
N TYR A 95 4.26 -6.64 9.94
CA TYR A 95 3.57 -5.35 9.94
C TYR A 95 2.13 -5.48 9.43
N TYR A 96 1.93 -6.11 8.28
CA TYR A 96 0.59 -6.32 7.71
C TYR A 96 -0.31 -7.13 8.65
N GLU A 97 0.24 -8.16 9.27
CA GLU A 97 -0.50 -8.99 10.22
C GLU A 97 -0.89 -8.22 11.49
N ASN A 98 0.00 -7.40 12.03
CA ASN A 98 -0.31 -6.57 13.19
C ASN A 98 -1.47 -5.59 12.91
N VAL A 99 -1.46 -4.94 11.74
CA VAL A 99 -2.54 -4.03 11.33
C VAL A 99 -3.85 -4.78 11.12
N ARG A 100 -3.81 -5.93 10.44
CA ARG A 100 -4.98 -6.79 10.19
C ARG A 100 -5.62 -7.23 11.50
N ARG A 101 -4.81 -7.74 12.43
CA ARG A 101 -5.28 -8.19 13.75
C ARG A 101 -5.97 -7.07 14.53
N ILE A 102 -5.45 -5.83 14.47
CA ILE A 102 -6.10 -4.68 15.12
C ILE A 102 -7.47 -4.40 14.50
N ALA A 103 -7.60 -4.43 13.19
CA ALA A 103 -8.89 -4.23 12.54
C ALA A 103 -9.89 -5.33 12.94
N GLU A 104 -9.44 -6.58 13.01
CA GLU A 104 -10.24 -7.72 13.47
C GLU A 104 -10.65 -7.61 14.94
N GLU A 105 -9.78 -7.14 15.84
CA GLU A 105 -10.08 -6.89 17.26
C GLU A 105 -11.31 -5.98 17.44
N TYR A 106 -11.52 -5.03 16.53
CA TYR A 106 -12.63 -4.08 16.54
C TYR A 106 -13.78 -4.44 15.59
N GLY A 107 -13.69 -5.57 14.89
CA GLY A 107 -14.70 -5.98 13.93
C GLY A 107 -14.82 -5.05 12.72
N ILE A 108 -13.73 -4.37 12.34
CA ILE A 108 -13.72 -3.37 11.26
C ILE A 108 -13.70 -4.09 9.92
N ARG A 109 -14.64 -3.73 9.04
CA ARG A 109 -14.64 -4.21 7.65
C ARG A 109 -13.40 -3.70 6.93
N THR A 110 -12.59 -4.63 6.44
CA THR A 110 -11.27 -4.32 5.85
C THR A 110 -11.22 -4.73 4.38
N LEU A 111 -10.78 -3.80 3.53
CA LEU A 111 -10.29 -4.08 2.19
C LEU A 111 -8.77 -4.29 2.27
N ASP A 112 -8.33 -5.53 2.26
CA ASP A 112 -6.90 -5.87 2.32
C ASP A 112 -6.33 -6.00 0.91
N LEU A 113 -5.47 -5.04 0.54
CA LEU A 113 -4.75 -5.00 -0.73
C LEU A 113 -3.27 -5.40 -0.59
N THR A 114 -2.82 -5.82 0.60
CA THR A 114 -1.39 -6.10 0.87
C THR A 114 -0.81 -7.20 0.01
N GLY A 115 -1.63 -8.14 -0.48
CA GLY A 115 -1.22 -9.19 -1.41
C GLY A 115 -0.71 -8.69 -2.78
N TYR A 116 -0.94 -7.43 -3.12
CA TYR A 116 -0.53 -6.83 -4.39
C TYR A 116 0.82 -6.08 -4.32
N GLU A 117 1.61 -6.24 -3.28
CA GLU A 117 2.87 -5.49 -3.09
C GLU A 117 3.89 -5.64 -4.24
N TYR A 118 3.83 -6.73 -4.99
CA TYR A 118 4.68 -7.00 -6.16
C TYR A 118 3.95 -6.85 -7.50
N GLU A 119 2.66 -6.53 -7.46
CA GLU A 119 1.88 -6.40 -8.69
C GLU A 119 2.31 -5.14 -9.45
N GLU A 120 2.70 -5.33 -10.72
CA GLU A 120 3.19 -4.25 -11.57
C GLU A 120 2.11 -3.19 -11.80
N TYR A 121 2.44 -1.92 -11.64
CA TYR A 121 1.53 -0.75 -11.73
C TYR A 121 0.43 -0.70 -10.66
N PHE A 122 0.52 -1.54 -9.63
CA PHE A 122 -0.40 -1.44 -8.49
C PHE A 122 -0.07 -0.23 -7.62
N MET A 123 1.22 0.03 -7.40
CA MET A 123 1.73 1.25 -6.76
C MET A 123 2.34 2.17 -7.80
N CYS A 124 2.20 3.50 -7.62
CA CYS A 124 2.81 4.50 -8.51
C CYS A 124 4.06 5.15 -7.93
N ASP A 125 4.31 4.97 -6.66
CA ASP A 125 5.51 5.36 -5.93
C ASP A 125 5.75 4.42 -4.74
N THR A 126 6.41 4.87 -3.69
CA THR A 126 6.77 4.02 -2.54
C THR A 126 5.58 3.64 -1.65
N MET A 127 4.44 4.37 -1.73
CA MET A 127 3.30 4.19 -0.83
C MET A 127 1.91 4.52 -1.40
N HIS A 128 1.81 5.08 -2.61
CA HIS A 128 0.53 5.46 -3.19
C HIS A 128 0.08 4.47 -4.27
N LEU A 129 -1.23 4.24 -4.36
CA LEU A 129 -1.82 3.39 -5.38
C LEU A 129 -1.54 3.94 -6.78
N GLY A 130 -1.17 3.03 -7.68
CA GLY A 130 -1.03 3.28 -9.11
C GLY A 130 -2.34 2.98 -9.86
N TRP A 131 -2.25 2.88 -11.19
CA TRP A 131 -3.43 2.70 -12.05
C TRP A 131 -4.20 1.42 -11.74
N LYS A 132 -3.52 0.29 -11.55
CA LYS A 132 -4.19 -0.97 -11.17
C LYS A 132 -4.72 -0.93 -9.74
N GLY A 133 -3.96 -0.29 -8.83
CA GLY A 133 -4.37 -0.14 -7.44
C GLY A 133 -5.66 0.68 -7.31
N TRP A 134 -5.76 1.79 -8.04
CA TRP A 134 -6.98 2.60 -8.07
C TRP A 134 -8.16 1.85 -8.66
N LEU A 135 -7.98 1.08 -9.75
CA LEU A 135 -9.06 0.25 -10.30
C LEU A 135 -9.56 -0.81 -9.30
N ALA A 136 -8.64 -1.43 -8.54
CA ALA A 136 -9.01 -2.39 -7.51
C ALA A 136 -9.77 -1.71 -6.35
N PHE A 137 -9.29 -0.54 -5.92
CA PHE A 137 -9.92 0.27 -4.89
C PHE A 137 -11.33 0.73 -5.30
N ASP A 138 -11.50 1.30 -6.50
CA ASP A 138 -12.79 1.77 -7.00
C ASP A 138 -13.82 0.64 -7.05
N ARG A 139 -13.44 -0.53 -7.54
CA ARG A 139 -14.32 -1.71 -7.55
C ARG A 139 -14.75 -2.10 -6.15
N ALA A 140 -13.82 -2.16 -5.23
CA ALA A 140 -14.13 -2.54 -3.85
C ALA A 140 -15.00 -1.51 -3.12
N ILE A 141 -14.84 -0.20 -3.41
CA ILE A 141 -15.74 0.84 -2.88
C ILE A 141 -17.16 0.68 -3.45
N ILE A 142 -17.28 0.38 -4.74
CA ILE A 142 -18.57 0.11 -5.37
C ILE A 142 -19.23 -1.11 -4.72
N ASP A 143 -18.50 -2.21 -4.59
CA ASP A 143 -18.98 -3.43 -3.95
C ASP A 143 -19.40 -3.18 -2.49
N TYR A 144 -18.60 -2.40 -1.76
CA TYR A 144 -18.91 -1.98 -0.40
C TYR A 144 -20.20 -1.18 -0.31
N TYR A 145 -20.35 -0.18 -1.18
CA TYR A 145 -21.50 0.75 -1.16
C TYR A 145 -22.82 0.07 -1.52
N TYR A 146 -22.77 -0.86 -2.46
CA TYR A 146 -23.97 -1.59 -2.93
C TYR A 146 -24.19 -2.93 -2.21
N ASP A 147 -23.32 -3.28 -1.26
CA ASP A 147 -23.36 -4.53 -0.49
C ASP A 147 -23.39 -5.79 -1.40
N LEU A 148 -22.56 -5.76 -2.48
CA LEU A 148 -22.46 -6.79 -3.51
C LEU A 148 -21.45 -7.88 -3.12
#